data_c63b1004b3c699164318aec976b5bb05
#
_entry.id   c63b1004b3c699164318aec976b5bb05
#
_cell.length_a   1.000
_cell.length_b   1.000
_cell.length_c   1.000
_cell.angle_alpha   90.00
_cell.angle_beta   90.00
_cell.angle_gamma   90.00
#
_symmetry.space_group_name_H-M   'P 1'
#
loop_
_entity.id
_entity.type
_entity.pdbx_description
1 polymer ?
#
loop_
_entity_poly.entity_id
_entity_poly.type
_entity_poly.pdbx_seq_one_letter_code
_entity_poly.pdbx_strand_id
1 'polypeptide(L)'
;MGYCLLPKVVGTLQKSLFFIGEGSNGKSVFLETIASVLDNVSHLELSELFDRFKIAEIEGKLANICTDVETSKVMDARFKKIVAGEPQSAERKFKDPFEFQPFAKILFSANDFIPTKDRTHGFYRRFDIVRFNRIF
;
A
#
# COMPACT_ATOMS: atom_id res chain seq x y z
N MET A 1 -8.26 -8.96 6.51
CA MET A 1 -7.05 -9.80 6.59
C MET A 1 -7.04 -10.94 5.59
N GLY A 2 -8.11 -11.71 5.41
CA GLY A 2 -8.16 -12.85 4.48
C GLY A 2 -7.72 -12.53 3.04
N TYR A 3 -8.08 -11.35 2.51
CA TYR A 3 -7.62 -10.90 1.19
C TYR A 3 -6.09 -10.77 1.10
N CYS A 4 -5.41 -10.39 2.17
CA CYS A 4 -3.95 -10.28 2.20
C CYS A 4 -3.24 -11.65 2.05
N LEU A 5 -3.90 -12.74 2.38
CA LEU A 5 -3.35 -14.09 2.25
C LEU A 5 -3.35 -14.62 0.81
N LEU A 6 -4.05 -13.95 -0.11
CA LEU A 6 -4.09 -14.36 -1.51
C LEU A 6 -2.82 -13.89 -2.25
N PRO A 7 -2.03 -14.81 -2.82
CA PRO A 7 -0.82 -14.46 -3.57
C PRO A 7 -1.15 -13.98 -5.00
N LYS A 8 -2.26 -13.29 -5.16
CA LYS A 8 -2.72 -12.70 -6.42
C LYS A 8 -3.66 -11.54 -6.17
N VAL A 9 -3.76 -10.64 -7.12
CA VAL A 9 -4.81 -9.62 -7.15
C VAL A 9 -6.05 -10.20 -7.81
N VAL A 10 -7.14 -10.22 -7.09
CA VAL A 10 -8.45 -10.64 -7.63
C VAL A 10 -9.09 -9.43 -8.31
N GLY A 11 -9.48 -9.58 -9.57
CA GLY A 11 -9.91 -8.47 -10.43
C GLY A 11 -10.99 -7.54 -9.86
N THR A 12 -11.90 -8.04 -9.03
CA THR A 12 -12.92 -7.24 -8.33
C THR A 12 -12.44 -6.65 -6.99
N LEU A 13 -11.31 -7.14 -6.46
CA LEU A 13 -10.77 -6.78 -5.15
C LEU A 13 -9.45 -5.99 -5.27
N GLN A 14 -9.36 -5.11 -6.26
CA GLN A 14 -8.22 -4.21 -6.43
C GLN A 14 -8.31 -3.06 -5.42
N LYS A 15 -8.04 -3.36 -4.15
CA LYS A 15 -8.23 -2.45 -3.03
C LYS A 15 -6.96 -2.26 -2.21
N SER A 16 -6.76 -1.04 -1.75
CA SER A 16 -5.85 -0.69 -0.65
C SER A 16 -6.65 -0.31 0.58
N LEU A 17 -6.12 -0.59 1.75
CA LEU A 17 -6.72 -0.20 3.02
C LEU A 17 -6.05 1.07 3.55
N PHE A 18 -6.85 2.04 3.87
CA PHE A 18 -6.40 3.33 4.34
C PHE A 18 -7.00 3.64 5.71
N PHE A 19 -6.14 3.65 6.73
CA PHE A 19 -6.52 3.88 8.12
C PHE A 19 -6.30 5.35 8.47
N ILE A 20 -7.37 6.09 8.72
CA ILE A 20 -7.33 7.53 8.99
C ILE A 20 -7.75 7.81 10.41
N GLY A 21 -7.08 8.75 11.06
CA GLY A 21 -7.45 9.29 12.37
C GLY A 21 -6.30 10.02 13.02
N GLU A 22 -6.61 10.91 13.93
CA GLU A 22 -5.63 11.64 14.73
C GLU A 22 -4.78 10.68 15.57
N GLY A 23 -3.69 11.18 16.14
CA GLY A 23 -2.76 10.35 16.92
C GLY A 23 -3.39 9.60 18.11
N SER A 24 -2.68 8.64 18.66
CA SER A 24 -3.06 7.87 19.86
C SER A 24 -4.39 7.10 19.77
N ASN A 25 -4.71 6.55 18.63
CA ASN A 25 -5.97 5.83 18.36
C ASN A 25 -5.79 4.35 17.96
N GLY A 26 -4.56 3.82 18.06
CA GLY A 26 -4.29 2.41 17.86
C GLY A 26 -4.07 1.98 16.40
N LYS A 27 -4.02 2.90 15.41
CA LYS A 27 -3.76 2.55 14.00
C LYS A 27 -2.47 1.74 13.82
N SER A 28 -1.35 2.25 14.38
CA SER A 28 -0.04 1.61 14.23
C SER A 28 -0.02 0.23 14.87
N VAL A 29 -0.56 0.10 16.08
CA VAL A 29 -0.67 -1.20 16.78
C VAL A 29 -1.48 -2.20 15.95
N PHE A 30 -2.58 -1.75 15.34
CA PHE A 30 -3.40 -2.59 14.48
C PHE A 30 -2.63 -3.06 13.24
N LEU A 31 -1.91 -2.16 12.56
CA LEU A 31 -1.09 -2.50 11.39
C LEU A 31 0.09 -3.42 11.75
N GLU A 32 0.75 -3.18 12.87
CA GLU A 32 1.82 -4.04 13.38
C GLU A 32 1.31 -5.45 13.70
N THR A 33 0.11 -5.57 14.24
CA THR A 33 -0.54 -6.86 14.48
C THR A 33 -0.79 -7.60 13.16
N ILE A 34 -1.29 -6.91 12.13
CA ILE A 34 -1.46 -7.50 10.79
C ILE A 34 -0.10 -7.96 10.24
N ALA A 35 0.94 -7.14 10.35
CA ALA A 35 2.28 -7.47 9.91
C ALA A 35 2.80 -8.75 10.57
N SER A 36 2.63 -8.85 11.88
CA SER A 36 3.05 -10.05 12.65
C SER A 36 2.32 -11.32 12.23
N VAL A 37 1.04 -11.21 11.91
CA VAL A 37 0.24 -12.38 11.48
C VAL A 37 0.58 -12.81 10.06
N LEU A 38 0.85 -11.86 9.15
CA LEU A 38 1.16 -12.18 7.76
C LEU A 38 2.61 -12.66 7.58
N ASP A 39 3.54 -12.16 8.39
CA ASP A 39 4.98 -12.44 8.38
C ASP A 39 5.71 -12.06 7.07
N ASN A 40 5.12 -12.29 5.92
CA ASN A 40 5.71 -11.97 4.62
C ASN A 40 5.25 -10.59 4.11
N VAL A 41 5.76 -9.52 4.72
CA VAL A 41 5.38 -8.13 4.41
C VAL A 41 6.60 -7.26 4.10
N SER A 42 6.36 -6.14 3.42
CA SER A 42 7.30 -5.04 3.23
C SER A 42 6.79 -3.76 3.91
N HIS A 43 7.69 -2.81 4.09
CA HIS A 43 7.40 -1.54 4.79
C HIS A 43 7.89 -0.33 3.98
N LEU A 44 7.61 -0.31 2.69
CA LEU A 44 7.95 0.81 1.83
C LEU A 44 7.02 1.99 2.09
N GLU A 45 7.60 3.18 2.16
CA GLU A 45 6.84 4.41 2.16
C GLU A 45 6.17 4.66 0.80
N LEU A 46 5.18 5.55 0.77
CA LEU A 46 4.44 5.87 -0.45
C LEU A 46 5.37 6.33 -1.58
N SER A 47 6.37 7.17 -1.28
CA SER A 47 7.36 7.64 -2.26
C SER A 47 8.26 6.52 -2.77
N GLU A 48 8.59 5.56 -1.93
CA GLU A 48 9.45 4.43 -2.27
C GLU A 48 8.75 3.43 -3.19
N LEU A 49 7.43 3.33 -3.15
CA LEU A 49 6.65 2.53 -4.10
C LEU A 49 6.80 3.00 -5.55
N PHE A 50 7.23 4.26 -5.76
CA PHE A 50 7.43 4.84 -7.08
C PHE A 50 8.89 4.87 -7.51
N ASP A 51 9.80 4.45 -6.64
CA ASP A 51 11.23 4.30 -6.94
C ASP A 51 11.50 2.94 -7.58
N ARG A 52 12.23 2.93 -8.71
CA ARG A 52 12.51 1.71 -9.49
C ARG A 52 13.35 0.66 -8.75
N PHE A 53 14.20 1.09 -7.81
CA PHE A 53 15.00 0.16 -7.01
C PHE A 53 14.22 -0.34 -5.79
N LYS A 54 13.50 0.55 -5.14
CA LYS A 54 12.74 0.23 -3.93
C LYS A 54 11.55 -0.67 -4.20
N ILE A 55 10.82 -0.44 -5.29
CA ILE A 55 9.64 -1.25 -5.63
C ILE A 55 9.97 -2.75 -5.79
N ALA A 56 11.21 -3.09 -6.07
CA ALA A 56 11.64 -4.49 -6.10
C ALA A 56 11.40 -5.24 -4.78
N GLU A 57 11.33 -4.52 -3.65
CA GLU A 57 11.11 -5.10 -2.34
C GLU A 57 9.68 -5.65 -2.12
N ILE A 58 8.71 -5.22 -2.91
CA ILE A 58 7.33 -5.77 -2.82
C ILE A 58 7.13 -7.06 -3.62
N GLU A 59 8.11 -7.45 -4.42
CA GLU A 59 8.04 -8.70 -5.18
C GLU A 59 7.87 -9.89 -4.23
N GLY A 60 6.82 -10.69 -4.45
CA GLY A 60 6.53 -11.86 -3.64
C GLY A 60 6.02 -11.57 -2.22
N LYS A 61 5.75 -10.32 -1.87
CA LYS A 61 5.19 -9.95 -0.56
C LYS A 61 3.67 -10.04 -0.55
N LEU A 62 3.11 -10.45 0.60
CA LEU A 62 1.66 -10.51 0.80
C LEU A 62 1.04 -9.13 1.03
N ALA A 63 1.76 -8.26 1.71
CA ALA A 63 1.34 -6.88 1.94
C ALA A 63 2.53 -5.94 2.01
N ASN A 64 2.28 -4.67 1.71
CA ASN A 64 3.14 -3.55 2.07
C ASN A 64 2.41 -2.68 3.09
N ILE A 65 2.99 -2.53 4.26
CA ILE A 65 2.38 -1.82 5.39
C ILE A 65 3.22 -0.59 5.71
N CYS A 66 2.63 0.57 5.55
CA CYS A 66 3.26 1.84 5.88
C CYS A 66 2.46 2.59 6.93
N THR A 67 3.08 2.87 8.06
CA THR A 67 2.49 3.66 9.15
C THR A 67 2.88 5.13 9.01
N ASP A 68 1.97 6.02 9.40
CA ASP A 68 2.21 7.47 9.48
C ASP A 68 2.70 8.12 8.18
N VAL A 69 2.00 7.80 7.09
CA VAL A 69 2.29 8.41 5.78
C VAL A 69 2.09 9.93 5.85
N GLU A 70 3.07 10.66 5.36
CA GLU A 70 2.99 12.12 5.24
C GLU A 70 1.89 12.52 4.25
N THR A 71 0.95 13.33 4.71
CA THR A 71 -0.16 13.84 3.88
C THR A 71 0.29 14.87 2.84
N SER A 72 1.53 15.35 2.91
CA SER A 72 2.14 16.21 1.90
C SER A 72 2.50 15.47 0.60
N LYS A 73 2.60 14.15 0.63
CA LYS A 73 2.85 13.34 -0.57
C LYS A 73 1.58 13.24 -1.41
N VAL A 74 1.76 13.08 -2.70
CA VAL A 74 0.65 12.98 -3.66
C VAL A 74 0.63 11.60 -4.28
N MET A 75 -0.52 10.94 -4.22
CA MET A 75 -0.73 9.70 -4.95
C MET A 75 -0.93 9.98 -6.44
N ASP A 76 -0.31 9.17 -7.27
CA ASP A 76 -0.38 9.29 -8.73
C ASP A 76 -0.99 8.04 -9.41
N ALA A 77 -0.99 8.06 -10.74
CA ALA A 77 -1.49 6.94 -11.55
C ALA A 77 -0.72 5.63 -11.35
N ARG A 78 0.54 5.67 -10.91
CA ARG A 78 1.33 4.47 -10.63
C ARG A 78 0.75 3.68 -9.44
N PHE A 79 0.28 4.39 -8.41
CA PHE A 79 -0.39 3.74 -7.28
C PHE A 79 -1.55 2.86 -7.73
N LYS A 80 -2.35 3.39 -8.67
CA LYS A 80 -3.48 2.68 -9.28
C LYS A 80 -3.05 1.36 -9.94
N LYS A 81 -1.94 1.38 -10.66
CA LYS A 81 -1.37 0.20 -11.34
C LYS A 81 -0.86 -0.84 -10.34
N ILE A 82 -0.17 -0.40 -9.29
CA ILE A 82 0.34 -1.30 -8.23
C ILE A 82 -0.83 -2.01 -7.54
N VAL A 83 -1.85 -1.27 -7.13
CA VAL A 83 -3.04 -1.84 -6.46
C VAL A 83 -3.81 -2.77 -7.38
N ALA A 84 -3.81 -2.51 -8.68
CA ALA A 84 -4.43 -3.36 -9.69
C ALA A 84 -3.63 -4.63 -10.01
N GLY A 85 -2.39 -4.74 -9.52
CA GLY A 85 -1.51 -5.87 -9.85
C GLY A 85 -1.00 -5.84 -11.28
N GLU A 86 -0.93 -4.64 -11.90
CA GLU A 86 -0.35 -4.50 -13.23
C GLU A 86 1.17 -4.68 -13.17
N PRO A 87 1.80 -5.22 -14.24
CA PRO A 87 3.24 -5.40 -14.29
C PRO A 87 4.01 -4.12 -13.98
N GLN A 88 5.04 -4.23 -13.17
CA GLN A 88 5.92 -3.14 -12.78
C GLN A 88 7.35 -3.46 -13.19
N SER A 89 8.05 -2.46 -13.72
CA SER A 89 9.50 -2.52 -13.91
C SER A 89 10.22 -2.18 -12.62
N ALA A 90 11.21 -2.99 -12.28
CA ALA A 90 12.08 -2.79 -11.13
C ALA A 90 13.54 -3.07 -11.46
N GLU A 91 14.42 -2.54 -10.66
CA GLU A 91 15.85 -2.78 -10.76
C GLU A 91 16.42 -3.21 -9.41
N ARG A 92 17.44 -4.05 -9.43
CA ARG A 92 18.33 -4.30 -8.30
C ARG A 92 19.74 -3.80 -8.64
N LYS A 93 20.43 -3.26 -7.65
CA LYS A 93 21.80 -2.76 -7.85
C LYS A 93 22.67 -3.83 -8.51
N PHE A 94 23.38 -3.44 -9.55
CA PHE A 94 24.31 -4.31 -10.32
C PHE A 94 23.65 -5.51 -11.01
N LYS A 95 22.35 -5.45 -11.28
CA LYS A 95 21.57 -6.45 -12.01
C LYS A 95 20.75 -5.80 -13.12
N ASP A 96 20.41 -6.59 -14.13
CA ASP A 96 19.53 -6.14 -15.20
C ASP A 96 18.12 -5.79 -14.67
N PRO A 97 17.45 -4.79 -15.27
CA PRO A 97 16.06 -4.51 -14.99
C PRO A 97 15.19 -5.75 -15.23
N PHE A 98 14.13 -5.88 -14.43
CA PHE A 98 13.17 -6.97 -14.57
C PHE A 98 11.74 -6.47 -14.40
N GLU A 99 10.79 -7.25 -14.88
CA GLU A 99 9.35 -6.99 -14.66
C GLU A 99 8.76 -8.04 -13.73
N PHE A 100 7.82 -7.62 -12.89
CA PHE A 100 7.06 -8.51 -12.01
C PHE A 100 5.63 -8.01 -11.85
N GLN A 101 4.73 -8.90 -11.48
CA GLN A 101 3.36 -8.55 -11.11
C GLN A 101 3.24 -8.49 -9.58
N PRO A 102 3.07 -7.29 -9.00
CA PRO A 102 2.85 -7.17 -7.57
C PRO A 102 1.49 -7.75 -7.19
N PHE A 103 1.45 -8.51 -6.11
CA PHE A 103 0.20 -8.92 -5.47
C PHE A 103 0.12 -8.44 -4.01
N ALA A 104 1.12 -7.73 -3.54
CA ALA A 104 1.13 -7.12 -2.23
C ALA A 104 -0.05 -6.16 -2.06
N LYS A 105 -0.83 -6.37 -1.02
CA LYS A 105 -1.92 -5.46 -0.64
C LYS A 105 -1.30 -4.27 0.08
N ILE A 106 -1.72 -3.08 -0.32
CA ILE A 106 -1.14 -1.84 0.21
C ILE A 106 -2.01 -1.33 1.35
N LEU A 107 -1.43 -1.25 2.53
CA LEU A 107 -2.07 -0.78 3.76
C LEU A 107 -1.34 0.47 4.25
N PHE A 108 -2.07 1.54 4.48
CA PHE A 108 -1.52 2.79 4.98
C PHE A 108 -2.22 3.26 6.24
N SER A 109 -1.51 4.00 7.09
CA SER A 109 -2.13 4.88 8.06
C SER A 109 -1.63 6.32 7.89
N ALA A 110 -2.53 7.27 8.11
CA ALA A 110 -2.22 8.69 8.13
C ALA A 110 -3.17 9.43 9.07
N ASN A 111 -2.85 10.67 9.38
CA ASN A 111 -3.74 11.53 10.18
C ASN A 111 -4.91 12.06 9.36
N ASP A 112 -4.71 12.27 8.06
CA ASP A 112 -5.72 12.75 7.14
C ASP A 112 -5.57 12.08 5.76
N PHE A 113 -6.49 12.33 4.86
CA PHE A 113 -6.47 11.76 3.52
C PHE A 113 -5.29 12.31 2.70
N ILE A 114 -4.60 11.43 1.97
CA ILE A 114 -3.48 11.82 1.12
C ILE A 114 -4.01 12.47 -0.16
N PRO A 115 -3.52 13.68 -0.53
CA PRO A 115 -3.95 14.35 -1.74
C PRO A 115 -3.67 13.51 -2.99
N THR A 116 -4.56 13.61 -3.97
CA THR A 116 -4.36 12.99 -5.29
C THR A 116 -4.70 13.97 -6.40
N LYS A 117 -3.97 13.88 -7.49
CA LYS A 117 -4.30 14.57 -8.74
C LYS A 117 -5.34 13.81 -9.56
N ASP A 118 -5.46 12.51 -9.35
CA ASP A 118 -6.45 11.67 -10.03
C ASP A 118 -7.78 11.70 -9.27
N ARG A 119 -8.75 12.41 -9.85
CA ARG A 119 -10.11 12.53 -9.27
C ARG A 119 -11.13 11.59 -9.91
N THR A 120 -10.67 10.58 -10.62
CA THR A 120 -11.57 9.62 -11.30
C THR A 120 -12.19 8.64 -10.31
N HIS A 121 -13.39 8.17 -10.64
CA HIS A 121 -14.02 7.06 -9.92
C HIS A 121 -13.11 5.81 -9.88
N GLY A 122 -12.38 5.58 -10.98
CA GLY A 122 -11.42 4.48 -11.08
C GLY A 122 -10.28 4.55 -10.06
N PHE A 123 -9.92 5.74 -9.59
CA PHE A 123 -8.95 5.93 -8.51
C PHE A 123 -9.60 5.66 -7.14
N TYR A 124 -10.69 6.34 -6.83
CA TYR A 124 -11.34 6.26 -5.51
C TYR A 124 -11.85 4.86 -5.16
N ARG A 125 -12.34 4.10 -6.14
CA ARG A 125 -12.80 2.72 -5.91
C ARG A 125 -11.71 1.77 -5.39
N ARG A 126 -10.42 2.19 -5.45
CA ARG A 126 -9.28 1.39 -4.98
C ARG A 126 -8.98 1.58 -3.50
N PHE A 127 -9.75 2.40 -2.81
CA PHE A 127 -9.56 2.65 -1.39
C PHE A 127 -10.75 2.13 -0.59
N ASP A 128 -10.44 1.38 0.44
CA ASP A 128 -11.34 1.15 1.56
C ASP A 128 -10.79 1.96 2.74
N ILE A 129 -11.57 2.93 3.19
CA ILE A 129 -11.16 3.87 4.23
C ILE A 129 -11.76 3.43 5.56
N VAL A 130 -10.90 3.22 6.54
CA VAL A 130 -11.27 2.90 7.91
C VAL A 130 -10.91 4.07 8.81
N ARG A 131 -11.89 4.65 9.49
CA ARG A 131 -11.69 5.77 10.40
C ARG A 131 -11.52 5.29 11.84
N PHE A 132 -10.47 5.76 12.48
CA PHE A 132 -10.18 5.55 13.89
C PHE A 132 -10.55 6.83 14.65
N ASN A 133 -11.78 6.87 15.16
CA ASN A 133 -12.34 8.07 15.77
C ASN A 133 -12.15 8.15 17.30
N ARG A 134 -11.62 7.08 17.92
CA ARG A 134 -11.46 7.01 19.36
C ARG A 134 -10.00 7.28 19.72
N ILE A 135 -9.79 8.24 20.61
CA ILE A 135 -8.49 8.53 21.23
C ILE A 135 -8.42 7.77 22.56
N PHE A 136 -7.32 7.12 22.77
CA PHE A 136 -7.06 6.38 24.02
C PHE A 136 -6.17 7.18 24.97
#